data_f908c86562b07c2e97be905c67e936eb
#
_entry.id   f908c86562b07c2e97be905c67e936eb
#
_cell.length_a   1.000
_cell.length_b   1.000
_cell.length_c   1.000
_cell.angle_alpha   90.00
_cell.angle_beta   90.00
_cell.angle_gamma   90.00
#
_symmetry.space_group_name_H-M   'P 1'
#
loop_
_entity.id
_entity.type
_entity.pdbx_description
1 polymer ?
#
loop_
_entity_poly.entity_id
_entity_poly.type
_entity_poly.pdbx_seq_one_letter_code
_entity_poly.pdbx_strand_id
1 'polypeptide(L)'
;MSHFDKRAGTWDSGDIRVNGAKTIADAINAKITLLDDMNIIDFGVGTGLLGFEIAKSVKKVYGVDTSTQMLEKLKEKNTPELSIEAINQDIVKEPLIQTFNGLVSSMTLHHVEDLKAFFDVIYKNISENGFIAIADLETEDGTFHSDNAGVFHFGFDKEKLCSITESSGFKDVKFENINTINKPHRDFGVFLLTATK
;
A
#
# COMPACT_ATOMS: atom_id res chain seq x y z
N MET A 1 -10.23 19.82 0.86
CA MET A 1 -9.91 18.95 2.02
C MET A 1 -10.49 17.59 1.70
N SER A 2 -9.63 16.59 1.54
CA SER A 2 -10.04 15.23 1.16
C SER A 2 -10.81 14.53 2.29
N HIS A 3 -11.47 13.39 1.98
CA HIS A 3 -12.07 12.54 3.01
C HIS A 3 -11.02 12.06 4.04
N PHE A 4 -9.81 11.77 3.59
CA PHE A 4 -8.69 11.33 4.43
C PHE A 4 -8.17 12.43 5.35
N ASP A 5 -8.11 13.69 4.88
CA ASP A 5 -7.68 14.81 5.72
C ASP A 5 -8.52 14.94 7.00
N LYS A 6 -9.83 14.72 6.89
CA LYS A 6 -10.77 14.81 8.03
C LYS A 6 -10.57 13.70 9.06
N ARG A 7 -10.03 12.55 8.65
CA ARG A 7 -9.87 11.35 9.48
C ARG A 7 -8.46 11.18 10.06
N ALA A 8 -7.47 11.95 9.60
CA ALA A 8 -6.08 11.79 9.97
C ALA A 8 -5.85 11.78 11.51
N GLY A 9 -6.54 12.66 12.25
CA GLY A 9 -6.40 12.77 13.70
C GLY A 9 -6.87 11.56 14.51
N THR A 10 -7.73 10.71 13.94
CA THR A 10 -8.27 9.50 14.59
C THR A 10 -7.93 8.21 13.83
N TRP A 11 -7.06 8.30 12.82
CA TRP A 11 -6.78 7.16 11.94
C TRP A 11 -6.21 5.96 12.70
N ASP A 12 -5.28 6.20 13.61
CA ASP A 12 -4.58 5.18 14.39
C ASP A 12 -5.34 4.75 15.67
N SER A 13 -6.48 5.33 15.97
CA SER A 13 -7.24 5.01 17.19
C SER A 13 -8.01 3.68 17.12
N GLY A 14 -8.02 3.02 15.95
CA GLY A 14 -8.73 1.76 15.75
C GLY A 14 -7.78 0.56 15.69
N ASP A 15 -7.91 -0.39 16.62
CA ASP A 15 -7.11 -1.62 16.68
C ASP A 15 -7.12 -2.41 15.36
N ILE A 16 -8.23 -2.38 14.62
CA ILE A 16 -8.38 -3.09 13.34
C ILE A 16 -7.35 -2.60 12.31
N ARG A 17 -7.12 -1.29 12.20
CA ARG A 17 -6.16 -0.75 11.23
C ARG A 17 -4.72 -1.02 11.65
N VAL A 18 -4.42 -0.79 12.92
CA VAL A 18 -3.08 -1.02 13.48
C VAL A 18 -2.70 -2.51 13.37
N ASN A 19 -3.57 -3.40 13.83
CA ASN A 19 -3.33 -4.84 13.75
C ASN A 19 -3.33 -5.34 12.30
N GLY A 20 -4.19 -4.80 11.44
CA GLY A 20 -4.22 -5.11 10.01
C GLY A 20 -2.90 -4.76 9.31
N ALA A 21 -2.36 -3.56 9.54
CA ALA A 21 -1.08 -3.13 8.98
C ALA A 21 0.07 -4.04 9.45
N LYS A 22 0.07 -4.44 10.73
CA LYS A 22 1.07 -5.38 11.27
C LYS A 22 0.94 -6.76 10.61
N THR A 23 -0.27 -7.30 10.47
CA THR A 23 -0.50 -8.59 9.80
C THR A 23 -0.01 -8.54 8.35
N ILE A 24 -0.23 -7.43 7.64
CA ILE A 24 0.25 -7.22 6.28
C ILE A 24 1.79 -7.17 6.25
N ALA A 25 2.42 -6.43 7.18
CA ALA A 25 3.87 -6.37 7.28
C ALA A 25 4.49 -7.75 7.56
N ASP A 26 3.89 -8.53 8.47
CA ASP A 26 4.33 -9.90 8.77
C ASP A 26 4.19 -10.81 7.52
N ALA A 27 3.11 -10.69 6.76
CA ALA A 27 2.91 -11.43 5.51
C ALA A 27 3.93 -11.04 4.43
N ILE A 28 4.27 -9.74 4.31
CA ILE A 28 5.32 -9.26 3.40
C ILE A 28 6.67 -9.87 3.80
N ASN A 29 7.04 -9.76 5.08
CA ASN A 29 8.32 -10.29 5.60
C ASN A 29 8.43 -11.82 5.45
N ALA A 30 7.34 -12.54 5.47
CA ALA A 30 7.33 -14.00 5.25
C ALA A 30 7.59 -14.39 3.78
N LYS A 31 7.37 -13.48 2.82
CA LYS A 31 7.48 -13.76 1.39
C LYS A 31 8.64 -13.05 0.70
N ILE A 32 9.07 -11.93 1.25
CA ILE A 32 10.09 -11.05 0.68
C ILE A 32 11.18 -10.82 1.72
N THR A 33 12.42 -11.12 1.33
CA THR A 33 13.58 -10.79 2.17
C THR A 33 13.88 -9.31 2.02
N LEU A 34 13.56 -8.53 3.04
CA LEU A 34 13.93 -7.12 3.13
C LEU A 34 15.39 -7.00 3.61
N LEU A 35 16.16 -6.10 3.00
CA LEU A 35 17.57 -5.87 3.31
C LEU A 35 17.78 -4.42 3.76
N ASP A 36 18.78 -4.22 4.61
CA ASP A 36 19.12 -2.94 5.24
C ASP A 36 19.71 -1.88 4.31
N ASP A 37 19.95 -2.24 3.05
CA ASP A 37 20.37 -1.32 1.97
C ASP A 37 19.23 -0.88 1.05
N MET A 38 18.03 -1.45 1.19
CA MET A 38 16.89 -1.19 0.31
C MET A 38 16.23 0.16 0.58
N ASN A 39 15.85 0.82 -0.51
CA ASN A 39 14.92 1.97 -0.52
C ASN A 39 13.54 1.50 -1.01
N ILE A 40 12.52 1.69 -0.21
CA ILE A 40 11.16 1.18 -0.45
C ILE A 40 10.16 2.34 -0.56
N ILE A 41 9.23 2.27 -1.51
CA ILE A 41 8.04 3.14 -1.55
C ILE A 41 6.96 2.50 -0.69
N ASP A 42 6.31 3.26 0.19
CA ASP A 42 5.00 2.93 0.75
C ASP A 42 3.95 3.80 0.07
N PHE A 43 3.15 3.19 -0.82
CA PHE A 43 2.13 3.86 -1.62
C PHE A 43 0.81 3.95 -0.86
N GLY A 44 0.31 5.18 -0.70
CA GLY A 44 -0.82 5.48 0.17
C GLY A 44 -0.45 5.29 1.65
N VAL A 45 0.71 5.83 2.02
CA VAL A 45 1.33 5.61 3.34
C VAL A 45 0.44 6.04 4.50
N GLY A 46 -0.50 6.97 4.28
CA GLY A 46 -1.35 7.52 5.31
C GLY A 46 -0.56 8.07 6.49
N THR A 47 -0.87 7.59 7.68
CA THR A 47 -0.15 7.90 8.91
C THR A 47 1.11 7.04 9.14
N GLY A 48 1.44 6.14 8.18
CA GLY A 48 2.64 5.31 8.22
C GLY A 48 2.49 3.97 8.94
N LEU A 49 1.29 3.44 9.14
CA LEU A 49 1.08 2.20 9.88
C LEU A 49 1.87 1.02 9.29
N LEU A 50 1.83 0.81 7.96
CA LEU A 50 2.65 -0.19 7.29
C LEU A 50 4.10 0.26 7.20
N GLY A 51 4.33 1.50 6.76
CA GLY A 51 5.66 2.03 6.48
C GLY A 51 6.61 1.96 7.66
N PHE A 52 6.14 2.21 8.89
CA PHE A 52 6.98 2.08 10.09
C PHE A 52 7.35 0.63 10.40
N GLU A 53 6.49 -0.34 10.11
CA GLU A 53 6.85 -1.76 10.26
C GLU A 53 7.95 -2.16 9.24
N ILE A 54 7.83 -1.73 7.99
CA ILE A 54 8.83 -1.98 6.94
C ILE A 54 10.15 -1.25 7.22
N ALA A 55 10.11 -0.02 7.74
CA ALA A 55 11.29 0.79 8.03
C ALA A 55 12.25 0.15 9.05
N LYS A 56 11.77 -0.83 9.84
CA LYS A 56 12.61 -1.59 10.78
C LYS A 56 13.64 -2.49 10.10
N SER A 57 13.43 -2.83 8.83
CA SER A 57 14.18 -3.87 8.09
C SER A 57 14.87 -3.35 6.83
N VAL A 58 14.72 -2.06 6.50
CA VAL A 58 15.24 -1.48 5.26
C VAL A 58 16.02 -0.20 5.55
N LYS A 59 16.80 0.25 4.56
CA LYS A 59 17.57 1.49 4.66
C LYS A 59 16.66 2.70 4.82
N LYS A 60 15.61 2.77 4.00
CA LYS A 60 14.73 3.94 3.97
C LYS A 60 13.38 3.62 3.36
N VAL A 61 12.33 4.19 3.95
CA VAL A 61 10.98 4.19 3.38
C VAL A 61 10.62 5.60 2.90
N TYR A 62 10.09 5.67 1.68
CA TYR A 62 9.53 6.86 1.06
C TYR A 62 8.01 6.71 1.05
N GLY A 63 7.35 7.42 1.96
CA GLY A 63 5.91 7.36 2.11
C GLY A 63 5.21 8.36 1.20
N VAL A 64 4.47 7.86 0.22
CA VAL A 64 3.74 8.67 -0.75
C VAL A 64 2.26 8.70 -0.40
N ASP A 65 1.69 9.91 -0.31
CA ASP A 65 0.26 10.11 -0.09
C ASP A 65 -0.19 11.45 -0.68
N THR A 66 -1.45 11.55 -1.08
CA THR A 66 -2.05 12.80 -1.55
C THR A 66 -2.65 13.64 -0.42
N SER A 67 -2.86 13.07 0.77
CA SER A 67 -3.40 13.75 1.94
C SER A 67 -2.29 14.42 2.76
N THR A 68 -2.26 15.74 2.74
CA THR A 68 -1.31 16.52 3.55
C THR A 68 -1.48 16.24 5.04
N GLN A 69 -2.72 16.09 5.52
CA GLN A 69 -3.00 15.86 6.95
C GLN A 69 -2.53 14.47 7.41
N MET A 70 -2.64 13.45 6.56
CA MET A 70 -2.07 12.12 6.83
C MET A 70 -0.55 12.21 6.98
N LEU A 71 0.12 12.89 6.04
CA LEU A 71 1.56 13.05 6.07
C LEU A 71 2.06 13.89 7.25
N GLU A 72 1.28 14.86 7.72
CA GLU A 72 1.60 15.59 8.96
C GLU A 72 1.58 14.63 10.15
N LYS A 73 0.56 13.77 10.28
CA LYS A 73 0.50 12.75 11.34
C LYS A 73 1.62 11.73 11.24
N LEU A 74 2.02 11.34 10.04
CA LEU A 74 3.19 10.50 9.83
C LEU A 74 4.46 11.19 10.36
N LYS A 75 4.69 12.46 9.99
CA LYS A 75 5.88 13.22 10.42
C LYS A 75 5.96 13.38 11.94
N GLU A 76 4.82 13.54 12.62
CA GLU A 76 4.77 13.60 14.10
C GLU A 76 5.30 12.32 14.77
N LYS A 77 5.26 11.18 14.08
CA LYS A 77 5.72 9.86 14.57
C LYS A 77 7.18 9.54 14.24
N ASN A 78 7.82 10.31 13.38
CA ASN A 78 9.23 10.10 13.03
C ASN A 78 10.13 10.33 14.25
N THR A 79 11.09 9.43 14.43
CA THR A 79 12.17 9.55 15.42
C THR A 79 13.52 9.51 14.70
N PRO A 80 14.63 9.86 15.37
CA PRO A 80 15.97 9.72 14.79
C PRO A 80 16.29 8.29 14.33
N GLU A 81 15.77 7.29 15.07
CA GLU A 81 16.07 5.87 14.82
C GLU A 81 15.12 5.26 13.76
N LEU A 82 13.92 5.82 13.62
CA LEU A 82 12.88 5.26 12.74
C LEU A 82 12.10 6.39 12.07
N SER A 83 12.37 6.61 10.80
CA SER A 83 11.75 7.69 10.05
C SER A 83 11.34 7.28 8.65
N ILE A 84 10.26 7.90 8.17
CA ILE A 84 9.76 7.80 6.80
C ILE A 84 9.88 9.16 6.14
N GLU A 85 10.45 9.22 4.94
CA GLU A 85 10.42 10.43 4.13
C GLU A 85 9.03 10.61 3.51
N ALA A 86 8.32 11.65 3.93
CA ALA A 86 6.96 11.92 3.46
C ALA A 86 6.97 12.71 2.14
N ILE A 87 6.30 12.17 1.11
CA ILE A 87 6.16 12.75 -0.22
C ILE A 87 4.67 13.01 -0.48
N ASN A 88 4.29 14.29 -0.63
CA ASN A 88 2.91 14.65 -0.96
C ASN A 88 2.75 14.73 -2.49
N GLN A 89 2.34 13.63 -3.10
CA GLN A 89 2.31 13.51 -4.56
C GLN A 89 1.31 12.43 -5.02
N ASP A 90 0.64 12.68 -6.15
CA ASP A 90 -0.08 11.67 -6.92
C ASP A 90 0.88 11.07 -7.95
N ILE A 91 1.51 9.95 -7.62
CA ILE A 91 2.57 9.36 -8.46
C ILE A 91 2.06 8.79 -9.79
N VAL A 92 0.77 8.59 -9.95
CA VAL A 92 0.19 8.19 -11.25
C VAL A 92 0.18 9.36 -12.22
N LYS A 93 -0.14 10.56 -11.72
CA LYS A 93 -0.13 11.79 -12.53
C LYS A 93 1.26 12.39 -12.67
N GLU A 94 2.04 12.32 -11.61
CA GLU A 94 3.37 12.90 -11.51
C GLU A 94 4.35 11.84 -10.98
N PRO A 95 4.92 10.99 -11.86
CA PRO A 95 5.80 9.91 -11.45
C PRO A 95 7.06 10.40 -10.71
N LEU A 96 7.55 9.59 -9.77
CA LEU A 96 8.82 9.84 -9.12
C LEU A 96 9.98 9.68 -10.13
N ILE A 97 11.03 10.49 -9.97
CA ILE A 97 12.19 10.47 -10.90
C ILE A 97 13.13 9.30 -10.58
N GLN A 98 13.25 8.94 -9.29
CA GLN A 98 14.19 7.91 -8.83
C GLN A 98 13.59 6.51 -8.91
N THR A 99 14.46 5.49 -8.84
CA THR A 99 14.08 4.08 -8.75
C THR A 99 14.27 3.55 -7.33
N PHE A 100 13.50 2.50 -7.01
CA PHE A 100 13.43 1.90 -5.67
C PHE A 100 13.58 0.38 -5.76
N ASN A 101 14.03 -0.25 -4.69
CA ASN A 101 14.16 -1.70 -4.61
C ASN A 101 12.80 -2.40 -4.49
N GLY A 102 11.78 -1.72 -4.00
CA GLY A 102 10.44 -2.26 -3.92
C GLY A 102 9.37 -1.24 -3.61
N LEU A 103 8.12 -1.66 -3.78
CA LEU A 103 6.95 -0.93 -3.36
C LEU A 103 6.10 -1.81 -2.46
N VAL A 104 5.66 -1.24 -1.34
CA VAL A 104 4.62 -1.82 -0.48
C VAL A 104 3.39 -0.92 -0.50
N SER A 105 2.21 -1.49 -0.26
CA SER A 105 0.97 -0.73 -0.11
C SER A 105 -0.04 -1.53 0.71
N SER A 106 -0.87 -0.83 1.47
CA SER A 106 -1.91 -1.42 2.30
C SER A 106 -3.21 -0.65 2.18
N MET A 107 -4.27 -1.31 1.70
CA MET A 107 -5.63 -0.76 1.67
C MET A 107 -5.73 0.59 0.94
N THR A 108 -5.05 0.72 -0.20
CA THR A 108 -4.97 1.97 -0.97
C THR A 108 -5.30 1.75 -2.44
N LEU A 109 -5.01 0.57 -3.00
CA LEU A 109 -5.15 0.32 -4.44
C LEU A 109 -6.59 0.53 -4.93
N HIS A 110 -7.59 0.28 -4.10
CA HIS A 110 -9.00 0.50 -4.43
C HIS A 110 -9.38 1.98 -4.64
N HIS A 111 -8.50 2.91 -4.31
CA HIS A 111 -8.62 4.34 -4.61
C HIS A 111 -7.91 4.77 -5.91
N VAL A 112 -7.27 3.85 -6.61
CA VAL A 112 -6.62 4.11 -7.90
C VAL A 112 -7.61 3.84 -9.02
N GLU A 113 -7.96 4.87 -9.80
CA GLU A 113 -8.95 4.76 -10.87
C GLU A 113 -8.45 3.90 -12.04
N ASP A 114 -7.25 4.18 -12.55
CA ASP A 114 -6.61 3.47 -13.66
C ASP A 114 -5.47 2.57 -13.15
N LEU A 115 -5.79 1.31 -12.93
CA LEU A 115 -4.83 0.30 -12.45
C LEU A 115 -3.70 0.04 -13.45
N LYS A 116 -4.00 0.07 -14.76
CA LYS A 116 -2.97 -0.17 -15.78
C LYS A 116 -1.95 0.97 -15.78
N ALA A 117 -2.41 2.21 -15.76
CA ALA A 117 -1.53 3.37 -15.66
C ALA A 117 -0.69 3.34 -14.38
N PHE A 118 -1.30 2.95 -13.25
CA PHE A 118 -0.58 2.77 -11.99
C PHE A 118 0.56 1.75 -12.11
N PHE A 119 0.26 0.52 -12.54
CA PHE A 119 1.29 -0.52 -12.67
C PHE A 119 2.37 -0.17 -13.68
N ASP A 120 2.04 0.52 -14.77
CA ASP A 120 3.02 0.99 -15.77
C ASP A 120 3.98 2.04 -15.18
N VAL A 121 3.48 2.93 -14.33
CA VAL A 121 4.30 3.92 -13.61
C VAL A 121 5.19 3.21 -12.60
N ILE A 122 4.61 2.33 -11.77
CA ILE A 122 5.35 1.60 -10.75
C ILE A 122 6.43 0.73 -11.38
N TYR A 123 6.16 0.04 -12.47
CA TYR A 123 7.17 -0.76 -13.17
C TYR A 123 8.42 0.07 -13.54
N LYS A 124 8.24 1.31 -13.95
CA LYS A 124 9.37 2.22 -14.26
C LYS A 124 10.12 2.68 -13.02
N ASN A 125 9.42 2.82 -11.89
CA ASN A 125 10.00 3.24 -10.62
C ASN A 125 10.67 2.10 -9.83
N ILE A 126 10.41 0.84 -10.15
CA ILE A 126 11.09 -0.31 -9.53
C ILE A 126 12.38 -0.63 -10.29
N SER A 127 13.47 -0.85 -9.57
CA SER A 127 14.75 -1.30 -10.11
C SER A 127 14.68 -2.74 -10.62
N GLU A 128 15.63 -3.14 -11.47
CA GLU A 128 15.78 -4.54 -11.89
C GLU A 128 15.94 -5.45 -10.66
N ASN A 129 15.25 -6.58 -10.67
CA ASN A 129 15.11 -7.52 -9.55
C ASN A 129 14.39 -6.95 -8.30
N GLY A 130 13.76 -5.78 -8.43
CA GLY A 130 12.94 -5.22 -7.37
C GLY A 130 11.54 -5.88 -7.33
N PHE A 131 10.76 -5.52 -6.33
CA PHE A 131 9.48 -6.16 -6.05
C PHE A 131 8.34 -5.17 -5.85
N ILE A 132 7.11 -5.69 -5.93
CA ILE A 132 5.91 -5.05 -5.38
C ILE A 132 5.24 -5.99 -4.38
N ALA A 133 4.64 -5.43 -3.34
CA ALA A 133 3.84 -6.14 -2.34
C ALA A 133 2.65 -5.27 -1.93
N ILE A 134 1.48 -5.57 -2.49
CA ILE A 134 0.27 -4.75 -2.37
C ILE A 134 -0.82 -5.57 -1.71
N ALA A 135 -1.30 -5.11 -0.55
CA ALA A 135 -2.43 -5.73 0.15
C ALA A 135 -3.68 -4.87 0.00
N ASP A 136 -4.79 -5.50 -0.36
CA ASP A 136 -6.10 -4.86 -0.46
C ASP A 136 -7.22 -5.91 -0.34
N LEU A 137 -8.47 -5.49 -0.52
CA LEU A 137 -9.65 -6.32 -0.41
C LEU A 137 -9.83 -7.26 -1.61
N GLU A 138 -10.15 -8.51 -1.35
CA GLU A 138 -10.76 -9.38 -2.35
C GLU A 138 -12.13 -8.83 -2.76
N THR A 139 -12.66 -9.27 -3.93
CA THR A 139 -13.94 -8.78 -4.45
C THR A 139 -15.04 -8.77 -3.38
N GLU A 140 -15.68 -7.62 -3.24
CA GLU A 140 -16.74 -7.39 -2.26
C GLU A 140 -17.93 -6.65 -2.89
N ASP A 141 -18.97 -6.34 -2.15
CA ASP A 141 -20.26 -5.85 -2.64
C ASP A 141 -20.49 -4.33 -2.40
N GLY A 142 -19.44 -3.58 -2.08
CA GLY A 142 -19.51 -2.13 -1.76
C GLY A 142 -19.90 -1.84 -0.32
N THR A 143 -19.95 -2.84 0.55
CA THR A 143 -20.35 -2.66 1.97
C THR A 143 -19.17 -2.60 2.93
N PHE A 144 -17.93 -2.70 2.44
CA PHE A 144 -16.75 -2.58 3.30
C PHE A 144 -16.60 -1.17 3.89
N HIS A 145 -16.73 -0.14 3.07
CA HIS A 145 -16.68 1.24 3.54
C HIS A 145 -18.08 1.75 3.91
N SER A 146 -18.17 2.58 4.95
CA SER A 146 -19.41 3.30 5.31
C SER A 146 -19.73 4.45 4.35
N ASP A 147 -18.73 4.90 3.60
CA ASP A 147 -18.80 5.93 2.56
C ASP A 147 -17.84 5.54 1.44
N ASN A 148 -18.36 5.37 0.24
CA ASN A 148 -17.60 4.95 -0.95
C ASN A 148 -17.07 6.14 -1.76
N ALA A 149 -17.04 7.35 -1.23
CA ALA A 149 -16.46 8.50 -1.91
C ALA A 149 -14.97 8.28 -2.18
N GLY A 150 -14.57 8.30 -3.46
CA GLY A 150 -13.20 8.03 -3.90
C GLY A 150 -12.81 6.56 -3.93
N VAL A 151 -13.75 5.63 -3.78
CA VAL A 151 -13.55 4.20 -4.00
C VAL A 151 -13.93 3.88 -5.45
N PHE A 152 -12.97 3.44 -6.25
CA PHE A 152 -13.16 3.06 -7.66
C PHE A 152 -13.37 1.56 -7.82
N HIS A 153 -12.87 0.74 -6.89
CA HIS A 153 -12.96 -0.72 -6.94
C HIS A 153 -13.49 -1.28 -5.63
N PHE A 154 -14.55 -2.08 -5.71
CA PHE A 154 -15.07 -2.85 -4.56
C PHE A 154 -14.31 -4.18 -4.45
N GLY A 155 -13.05 -4.06 -4.01
CA GLY A 155 -12.11 -5.16 -3.99
C GLY A 155 -11.67 -5.63 -5.39
N PHE A 156 -10.85 -6.66 -5.43
CA PHE A 156 -10.16 -7.09 -6.63
C PHE A 156 -10.38 -8.57 -6.94
N ASP A 157 -10.72 -8.85 -8.18
CA ASP A 157 -10.70 -10.18 -8.74
C ASP A 157 -9.26 -10.61 -9.02
N LYS A 158 -8.90 -11.81 -8.54
CA LYS A 158 -7.55 -12.35 -8.64
C LYS A 158 -7.02 -12.40 -10.08
N GLU A 159 -7.81 -12.99 -10.99
CA GLU A 159 -7.36 -13.22 -12.37
C GLU A 159 -7.14 -11.90 -13.11
N LYS A 160 -8.07 -10.96 -12.93
CA LYS A 160 -7.99 -9.63 -13.58
C LYS A 160 -6.81 -8.84 -13.05
N LEU A 161 -6.60 -8.79 -11.72
CA LEU A 161 -5.51 -8.02 -11.13
C LEU A 161 -4.14 -8.60 -11.50
N CYS A 162 -3.98 -9.93 -11.45
CA CYS A 162 -2.76 -10.59 -11.90
C CYS A 162 -2.48 -10.28 -13.38
N SER A 163 -3.48 -10.41 -14.26
CA SER A 163 -3.32 -10.12 -15.69
C SER A 163 -2.91 -8.66 -15.96
N ILE A 164 -3.50 -7.69 -15.25
CA ILE A 164 -3.09 -6.28 -15.38
C ILE A 164 -1.64 -6.10 -14.94
N THR A 165 -1.24 -6.68 -13.81
CA THR A 165 0.12 -6.60 -13.27
C THR A 165 1.14 -7.19 -14.24
N GLU A 166 0.89 -8.39 -14.77
CA GLU A 166 1.71 -9.06 -15.78
C GLU A 166 1.81 -8.25 -17.08
N SER A 167 0.71 -7.66 -17.53
CA SER A 167 0.68 -6.85 -18.75
C SER A 167 1.51 -5.56 -18.64
N SER A 168 1.86 -5.15 -17.43
CA SER A 168 2.76 -4.01 -17.18
C SER A 168 4.24 -4.42 -17.10
N GLY A 169 4.54 -5.73 -17.24
CA GLY A 169 5.91 -6.25 -17.31
C GLY A 169 6.38 -6.99 -16.06
N PHE A 170 5.60 -6.97 -14.98
CA PHE A 170 5.94 -7.72 -13.77
C PHE A 170 5.86 -9.23 -14.00
N LYS A 171 6.68 -9.98 -13.26
CA LYS A 171 6.81 -11.44 -13.33
C LYS A 171 6.52 -12.06 -11.96
N ASP A 172 6.39 -13.39 -11.93
CA ASP A 172 6.16 -14.17 -10.70
C ASP A 172 4.99 -13.65 -9.88
N VAL A 173 3.94 -13.18 -10.56
CA VAL A 173 2.77 -12.57 -9.92
C VAL A 173 2.02 -13.60 -9.09
N LYS A 174 1.88 -13.32 -7.79
CA LYS A 174 1.15 -14.16 -6.84
C LYS A 174 0.10 -13.34 -6.14
N PHE A 175 -1.07 -13.92 -5.98
CA PHE A 175 -2.20 -13.33 -5.24
C PHE A 175 -2.67 -14.36 -4.22
N GLU A 176 -2.51 -14.05 -2.94
CA GLU A 176 -2.80 -14.97 -1.85
C GLU A 176 -3.62 -14.26 -0.77
N ASN A 177 -4.65 -14.92 -0.25
CA ASN A 177 -5.34 -14.43 0.94
C ASN A 177 -4.39 -14.49 2.14
N ILE A 178 -4.29 -13.39 2.87
CA ILE A 178 -3.42 -13.27 4.05
C ILE A 178 -4.17 -12.94 5.33
N ASN A 179 -5.42 -12.49 5.22
CA ASN A 179 -6.21 -12.08 6.37
C ASN A 179 -7.69 -12.02 6.03
N THR A 180 -8.52 -11.97 7.06
CA THR A 180 -9.96 -11.73 6.94
C THR A 180 -10.37 -10.66 7.95
N ILE A 181 -11.03 -9.61 7.47
CA ILE A 181 -11.61 -8.55 8.32
C ILE A 181 -13.06 -8.91 8.58
N ASN A 182 -13.37 -9.26 9.83
CA ASN A 182 -14.73 -9.59 10.23
C ASN A 182 -15.50 -8.30 10.54
N LYS A 183 -16.64 -8.11 9.89
CA LYS A 183 -17.63 -7.08 10.21
C LYS A 183 -18.96 -7.74 10.58
N PRO A 184 -19.85 -7.05 11.30
CA PRO A 184 -21.11 -7.65 11.79
C PRO A 184 -22.00 -8.28 10.70
N HIS A 185 -21.90 -7.76 9.48
CA HIS A 185 -22.73 -8.18 8.36
C HIS A 185 -22.04 -9.10 7.35
N ARG A 186 -20.69 -9.14 7.35
CA ARG A 186 -19.91 -9.93 6.38
C ARG A 186 -18.44 -10.00 6.77
N ASP A 187 -17.78 -11.06 6.32
CA ASP A 187 -16.33 -11.20 6.31
C ASP A 187 -15.75 -10.68 4.99
N PHE A 188 -14.60 -10.00 5.08
CA PHE A 188 -13.90 -9.43 3.93
C PHE A 188 -12.49 -10.00 3.85
N GLY A 189 -12.19 -10.72 2.77
CA GLY A 189 -10.84 -11.23 2.51
C GLY A 189 -9.87 -10.10 2.20
N VAL A 190 -8.66 -10.21 2.71
CA VAL A 190 -7.52 -9.35 2.37
C VAL A 190 -6.47 -10.19 1.68
N PHE A 191 -6.11 -9.81 0.47
CA PHE A 191 -5.05 -10.46 -0.27
C PHE A 191 -3.71 -9.72 -0.13
N LEU A 192 -2.64 -10.43 -0.44
CA LEU A 192 -1.34 -9.86 -0.76
C LEU A 192 -0.99 -10.25 -2.20
N LEU A 193 -0.84 -9.26 -3.06
CA LEU A 193 -0.28 -9.38 -4.40
C LEU A 193 1.23 -9.14 -4.30
N THR A 194 2.04 -10.10 -4.71
CA THR A 194 3.49 -9.93 -4.85
C THR A 194 3.91 -10.19 -6.29
N ALA A 195 4.89 -9.43 -6.77
CA ALA A 195 5.49 -9.64 -8.09
C ALA A 195 6.92 -9.09 -8.14
N THR A 196 7.69 -9.49 -9.14
CA THR A 196 9.07 -9.04 -9.39
C THR A 196 9.18 -8.33 -10.73
N LYS A 197 10.15 -7.44 -10.85
CA LYS A 197 10.48 -6.81 -12.13
C LYS A 197 11.54 -7.61 -12.89
#